data_c8f40f93f63c65fd3df57734cc0ea4d6
#
_entry.id   c8f40f93f63c65fd3df57734cc0ea4d6
#
_cell.length_a   1.000
_cell.length_b   1.000
_cell.length_c   1.000
_cell.angle_alpha   90.00
_cell.angle_beta   90.00
_cell.angle_gamma   90.00
#
_symmetry.space_group_name_H-M   'P 1'
#
loop_
_entity.id
_entity.type
_entity.pdbx_description
1 polymer ?
#
loop_
_entity_poly.entity_id
_entity_poly.type
_entity_poly.pdbx_seq_one_letter_code
_entity_poly.pdbx_strand_id
1 'polypeptide(L)'
;MTAVAVAAVAVVLVVAPVVANAALRDDRNPPVPAESVEPTTPPTSAPPTPTPTGSPSATTSTPNAPDGRISRAQLLATRVDLPSWPSNLAEQGCTTSNVRLKTNATDLFVSELANDAFRYGDVDGDGAVETLAVVSCRYAEASAKQVVAFDRNPDGRIVTLGRVVRTGDGFDDVLAVEINRNGSVEVRVADIVPCCGIPTYLVREQVRTYRWDGERFGQTNGPTAFGKDPRLTDLRLSMSHELVDVPGADTRRKLTTVFTVTNAGPLDAPQMAFQSIDVGERAGGDWSKCDPNPAPQQYVPSCLLPGVPAGESRRYTFVQLVPGKPGADAHIRTFEVEHYDAQDRPWPDLKPADNRVRSPIPL
;
A
#
# COMPACT_ATOMS: atom_id res chain seq x y z
N MET A 1 5.82 16.45 -56.49
CA MET A 1 6.24 17.49 -55.53
C MET A 1 5.05 17.72 -54.61
N THR A 2 5.06 17.09 -53.46
CA THR A 2 3.94 17.16 -52.51
C THR A 2 4.45 17.89 -51.26
N ALA A 3 3.85 19.04 -50.97
CA ALA A 3 4.22 19.88 -49.84
C ALA A 3 3.58 19.34 -48.57
N VAL A 4 4.37 19.07 -47.52
CA VAL A 4 3.94 18.73 -46.19
C VAL A 4 3.82 20.01 -45.35
N ALA A 5 2.59 20.30 -44.90
CA ALA A 5 2.36 21.42 -43.98
C ALA A 5 2.59 20.95 -42.54
N VAL A 6 3.52 21.59 -41.83
CA VAL A 6 3.78 21.40 -40.40
C VAL A 6 2.91 22.39 -39.63
N ALA A 7 1.97 21.89 -38.85
CA ALA A 7 1.19 22.69 -37.90
C ALA A 7 1.92 22.80 -36.56
N ALA A 8 2.28 24.05 -36.20
CA ALA A 8 2.85 24.35 -34.88
C ALA A 8 1.72 24.48 -33.84
N VAL A 9 1.75 23.66 -32.79
CA VAL A 9 0.86 23.78 -31.63
C VAL A 9 1.55 24.70 -30.62
N ALA A 10 0.95 25.86 -30.37
CA ALA A 10 1.36 26.76 -29.29
C ALA A 10 0.76 26.30 -27.97
N VAL A 11 1.61 25.94 -27.02
CA VAL A 11 1.22 25.64 -25.63
C VAL A 11 1.14 26.97 -24.87
N VAL A 12 -0.06 27.36 -24.44
CA VAL A 12 -0.26 28.53 -23.57
C VAL A 12 -0.18 28.03 -22.12
N LEU A 13 0.90 28.39 -21.42
CA LEU A 13 1.05 28.20 -19.98
C LEU A 13 0.23 29.27 -19.24
N VAL A 14 -0.87 28.85 -18.62
CA VAL A 14 -1.63 29.70 -17.68
C VAL A 14 -1.01 29.52 -16.31
N VAL A 15 -0.32 30.54 -15.82
CA VAL A 15 0.18 30.62 -14.44
C VAL A 15 -0.94 31.20 -13.57
N ALA A 16 -1.52 30.41 -12.70
CA ALA A 16 -2.47 30.86 -11.68
C ALA A 16 -1.72 31.37 -10.44
N PRO A 17 -2.11 32.51 -9.85
CA PRO A 17 -1.48 33.01 -8.63
C PRO A 17 -1.93 32.20 -7.41
N VAL A 18 -0.96 31.72 -6.62
CA VAL A 18 -1.19 31.14 -5.30
C VAL A 18 -1.55 32.27 -4.34
N VAL A 19 -2.78 32.27 -3.87
CA VAL A 19 -3.23 33.14 -2.77
C VAL A 19 -2.91 32.41 -1.46
N ALA A 20 -1.92 32.92 -0.73
CA ALA A 20 -1.61 32.47 0.62
C ALA A 20 -2.65 33.00 1.59
N ASN A 21 -3.53 32.13 2.11
CA ASN A 21 -4.42 32.45 3.23
C ASN A 21 -3.66 32.22 4.54
N ALA A 22 -3.24 33.33 5.16
CA ALA A 22 -2.76 33.34 6.53
C ALA A 22 -3.96 33.23 7.47
N ALA A 23 -4.18 32.04 8.05
CA ALA A 23 -5.17 31.86 9.11
C ALA A 23 -4.63 32.43 10.42
N LEU A 24 -5.30 33.47 10.91
CA LEU A 24 -5.13 34.05 12.25
C LEU A 24 -5.50 33.01 13.31
N ARG A 25 -4.54 32.63 14.14
CA ARG A 25 -4.78 31.89 15.39
C ARG A 25 -5.39 32.81 16.41
N ASP A 26 -6.58 32.50 16.88
CA ASP A 26 -7.25 33.15 18.00
C ASP A 26 -6.92 32.35 19.27
N ASP A 27 -5.86 32.77 19.96
CA ASP A 27 -5.47 32.25 21.27
C ASP A 27 -6.32 32.95 22.35
N ARG A 28 -7.45 32.36 22.71
CA ARG A 28 -8.21 32.72 23.92
C ARG A 28 -8.32 31.54 24.86
N ASN A 29 -7.30 31.41 25.70
CA ASN A 29 -7.39 30.60 26.92
C ASN A 29 -7.49 31.53 28.11
N PRO A 30 -8.54 31.48 28.95
CA PRO A 30 -8.64 32.30 30.16
C PRO A 30 -7.69 31.77 31.23
N PRO A 31 -7.09 32.65 32.07
CA PRO A 31 -6.16 32.24 33.11
C PRO A 31 -6.89 31.56 34.28
N VAL A 32 -6.34 30.44 34.71
CA VAL A 32 -6.73 29.72 35.93
C VAL A 32 -6.15 30.47 37.14
N PRO A 33 -6.92 30.72 38.23
CA PRO A 33 -6.41 31.38 39.43
C PRO A 33 -5.42 30.48 40.17
N ALA A 34 -4.29 31.05 40.54
CA ALA A 34 -3.30 30.39 41.40
C ALA A 34 -3.81 30.32 42.84
N GLU A 35 -3.90 29.12 43.35
CA GLU A 35 -4.16 28.88 44.78
C GLU A 35 -2.84 29.01 45.56
N SER A 36 -2.86 29.93 46.53
CA SER A 36 -1.73 30.26 47.40
C SER A 36 -1.60 29.17 48.46
N VAL A 37 -0.49 28.42 48.45
CA VAL A 37 -0.14 27.50 49.53
C VAL A 37 0.95 28.09 50.38
N GLU A 38 0.65 28.30 51.66
CA GLU A 38 1.51 28.79 52.73
C GLU A 38 2.70 27.83 52.97
N PRO A 39 3.92 28.32 53.20
CA PRO A 39 5.09 27.43 53.44
C PRO A 39 5.14 27.00 54.90
N THR A 40 4.98 25.73 55.15
CA THR A 40 5.30 25.07 56.42
C THR A 40 6.77 24.72 56.46
N THR A 41 7.50 25.29 57.39
CA THR A 41 8.92 25.00 57.67
C THR A 41 9.09 23.61 58.32
N PRO A 42 9.94 22.73 57.79
CA PRO A 42 10.34 21.51 58.51
C PRO A 42 11.55 21.71 59.43
N PRO A 43 11.71 20.87 60.47
CA PRO A 43 12.77 21.00 61.42
C PRO A 43 14.13 20.58 60.85
N THR A 44 15.14 21.30 61.25
CA THR A 44 16.56 21.10 60.94
C THR A 44 17.05 19.76 61.51
N SER A 45 17.42 18.80 60.67
CA SER A 45 18.20 17.61 61.00
C SER A 45 19.64 17.78 60.54
N ALA A 46 20.59 17.43 61.40
CA ALA A 46 22.01 17.53 61.16
C ALA A 46 22.50 16.69 59.97
N PRO A 47 23.56 17.10 59.24
CA PRO A 47 24.05 16.42 58.08
C PRO A 47 24.79 15.12 58.45
N PRO A 48 24.53 14.00 57.76
CA PRO A 48 25.35 12.80 57.84
C PRO A 48 26.67 13.01 57.10
N THR A 49 27.74 12.55 57.69
CA THR A 49 29.12 12.50 57.17
C THR A 49 29.12 11.76 55.79
N PRO A 50 29.77 12.32 54.76
CA PRO A 50 29.84 11.63 53.44
C PRO A 50 30.78 10.42 53.55
N THR A 51 30.23 9.23 53.35
CA THR A 51 30.98 8.02 53.02
C THR A 51 31.51 8.16 51.59
N PRO A 52 32.80 7.89 51.31
CA PRO A 52 33.30 7.93 49.95
C PRO A 52 32.67 6.80 49.11
N THR A 53 31.69 7.14 48.35
CA THR A 53 31.13 6.23 47.34
C THR A 53 32.14 6.13 46.21
N GLY A 54 32.78 4.97 46.09
CA GLY A 54 33.61 4.64 44.93
C GLY A 54 32.82 4.86 43.65
N SER A 55 33.33 5.71 42.78
CA SER A 55 32.81 5.95 41.43
C SER A 55 32.77 4.62 40.69
N PRO A 56 31.64 4.16 40.20
CA PRO A 56 31.62 3.01 39.29
C PRO A 56 32.43 3.41 38.06
N SER A 57 33.55 2.74 37.84
CA SER A 57 34.25 2.77 36.56
C SER A 57 33.24 2.31 35.51
N ALA A 58 32.81 3.24 34.67
CA ALA A 58 32.09 2.89 33.47
C ALA A 58 33.01 2.02 32.62
N THR A 59 32.82 0.72 32.66
CA THR A 59 33.40 -0.20 31.70
C THR A 59 32.75 0.12 30.37
N THR A 60 33.39 0.95 29.57
CA THR A 60 33.07 1.06 28.14
C THR A 60 33.40 -0.30 27.53
N SER A 61 32.43 -1.16 27.41
CA SER A 61 32.53 -2.36 26.58
C SER A 61 32.78 -1.90 25.15
N THR A 62 33.95 -2.17 24.62
CA THR A 62 34.23 -2.00 23.19
C THR A 62 33.30 -2.92 22.47
N PRO A 63 32.55 -2.45 21.45
CA PRO A 63 31.69 -3.31 20.66
C PRO A 63 32.52 -4.46 20.07
N ASN A 64 32.07 -5.69 20.27
CA ASN A 64 32.73 -6.85 19.69
C ASN A 64 32.43 -7.01 18.18
N ALA A 65 31.46 -6.30 17.66
CA ALA A 65 30.99 -6.35 16.29
C ALA A 65 31.52 -5.16 15.47
N PRO A 66 31.75 -5.32 14.17
CA PRO A 66 32.05 -4.22 13.27
C PRO A 66 30.88 -3.23 13.21
N ASP A 67 31.17 -1.91 13.10
CA ASP A 67 30.15 -0.89 12.91
C ASP A 67 29.38 -1.11 11.59
N GLY A 68 28.12 -1.51 11.68
CA GLY A 68 27.19 -1.76 10.57
C GLY A 68 26.60 -0.49 9.97
N ARG A 69 27.14 0.69 10.26
CA ARG A 69 26.75 1.94 9.61
C ARG A 69 27.10 1.91 8.12
N ILE A 70 26.09 1.73 7.28
CA ILE A 70 26.23 1.59 5.83
C ILE A 70 25.64 2.82 5.18
N SER A 71 26.46 3.54 4.41
CA SER A 71 25.95 4.67 3.63
C SER A 71 25.07 4.19 2.46
N ARG A 72 24.19 5.06 1.98
CA ARG A 72 23.37 4.80 0.78
C ARG A 72 24.23 4.38 -0.41
N ALA A 73 25.36 5.04 -0.64
CA ALA A 73 26.27 4.74 -1.74
C ALA A 73 26.86 3.33 -1.63
N GLN A 74 27.25 2.92 -0.41
CA GLN A 74 27.77 1.58 -0.15
C GLN A 74 26.70 0.51 -0.42
N LEU A 75 25.47 0.71 0.07
CA LEU A 75 24.38 -0.24 -0.12
C LEU A 75 24.01 -0.38 -1.61
N LEU A 76 23.99 0.71 -2.37
CA LEU A 76 23.75 0.68 -3.82
C LEU A 76 24.90 0.05 -4.63
N ALA A 77 26.13 0.13 -4.13
CA ALA A 77 27.29 -0.48 -4.78
C ALA A 77 27.39 -1.99 -4.52
N THR A 78 26.74 -2.48 -3.48
CA THR A 78 26.82 -3.86 -3.01
C THR A 78 25.62 -4.68 -3.53
N ARG A 79 25.82 -6.00 -3.65
CA ARG A 79 24.71 -6.94 -3.83
C ARG A 79 24.38 -7.57 -2.50
N VAL A 80 23.09 -7.63 -2.19
CA VAL A 80 22.56 -8.13 -0.92
C VAL A 80 21.49 -9.17 -1.16
N ASP A 81 21.29 -10.06 -0.22
CA ASP A 81 20.10 -10.90 -0.16
C ASP A 81 19.02 -10.15 0.62
N LEU A 82 17.81 -10.11 0.08
CA LEU A 82 16.67 -9.47 0.71
C LEU A 82 15.77 -10.53 1.36
N PRO A 83 15.04 -10.19 2.43
CA PRO A 83 13.97 -11.03 2.92
C PRO A 83 12.89 -11.24 1.87
N SER A 84 12.10 -12.32 2.02
CA SER A 84 11.06 -12.68 1.05
C SER A 84 10.00 -11.60 0.86
N TRP A 85 9.64 -11.32 -0.38
CA TRP A 85 8.45 -10.57 -0.75
C TRP A 85 7.18 -11.40 -0.54
N PRO A 86 5.97 -10.79 -0.53
CA PRO A 86 4.73 -11.54 -0.66
C PRO A 86 4.77 -12.48 -1.89
N SER A 87 4.18 -13.68 -1.77
CA SER A 87 4.33 -14.75 -2.78
C SER A 87 3.92 -14.32 -4.18
N ASN A 88 2.83 -13.57 -4.31
CA ASN A 88 2.37 -13.04 -5.59
C ASN A 88 3.39 -12.13 -6.29
N LEU A 89 4.23 -11.41 -5.55
CA LEU A 89 5.25 -10.52 -6.10
C LEU A 89 6.56 -11.26 -6.40
N ALA A 90 6.91 -12.23 -5.56
CA ALA A 90 8.06 -13.09 -5.80
C ALA A 90 7.91 -13.88 -7.12
N GLU A 91 6.70 -14.39 -7.39
CA GLU A 91 6.37 -15.08 -8.64
C GLU A 91 6.39 -14.17 -9.87
N GLN A 92 6.16 -12.87 -9.70
CA GLN A 92 6.18 -11.89 -10.78
C GLN A 92 7.56 -11.30 -11.08
N GLY A 93 8.57 -11.56 -10.25
CA GLY A 93 9.94 -11.15 -10.53
C GLY A 93 10.62 -10.25 -9.49
N CYS A 94 9.99 -9.95 -8.35
CA CYS A 94 10.67 -9.31 -7.23
C CYS A 94 11.67 -10.28 -6.59
N THR A 95 12.90 -10.25 -7.09
CA THR A 95 13.97 -11.17 -6.66
C THR A 95 14.48 -10.82 -5.26
N THR A 96 15.01 -11.82 -4.56
CA THR A 96 15.55 -11.69 -3.20
C THR A 96 17.02 -12.06 -3.10
N SER A 97 17.55 -12.86 -4.00
CA SER A 97 18.96 -13.30 -3.95
C SER A 97 19.86 -12.43 -4.80
N ASN A 98 21.02 -12.06 -4.24
CA ASN A 98 22.09 -11.35 -4.95
C ASN A 98 21.59 -10.05 -5.64
N VAL A 99 20.70 -9.31 -4.97
CA VAL A 99 20.00 -8.15 -5.49
C VAL A 99 20.90 -6.91 -5.48
N ARG A 100 20.97 -6.20 -6.58
CA ARG A 100 21.52 -4.85 -6.64
C ARG A 100 20.37 -3.83 -6.56
N LEU A 101 20.32 -3.09 -5.45
CA LEU A 101 19.32 -2.06 -5.26
C LEU A 101 19.54 -0.91 -6.24
N LYS A 102 18.45 -0.32 -6.73
CA LYS A 102 18.48 0.86 -7.61
C LYS A 102 17.87 2.07 -6.90
N THR A 103 17.93 3.21 -7.54
CA THR A 103 17.23 4.44 -7.12
C THR A 103 16.41 4.94 -8.29
N ASN A 104 15.20 5.43 -8.01
CA ASN A 104 14.29 5.99 -9.02
C ASN A 104 14.07 5.03 -10.20
N ALA A 105 13.91 3.73 -9.90
CA ALA A 105 13.65 2.73 -10.92
C ALA A 105 12.29 2.99 -11.58
N THR A 106 12.27 3.00 -12.91
CA THR A 106 11.03 3.09 -13.71
C THR A 106 10.51 1.72 -14.10
N ASP A 107 11.40 0.72 -14.08
CA ASP A 107 11.09 -0.65 -14.46
C ASP A 107 10.24 -1.35 -13.38
N LEU A 108 9.34 -2.23 -13.80
CA LEU A 108 8.59 -3.09 -12.90
C LEU A 108 9.46 -4.21 -12.32
N PHE A 109 9.10 -4.71 -11.15
CA PHE A 109 9.74 -5.81 -10.42
C PHE A 109 11.23 -5.59 -10.11
N VAL A 110 11.63 -4.34 -9.98
CA VAL A 110 12.98 -3.94 -9.59
C VAL A 110 12.99 -3.50 -8.14
N SER A 111 13.93 -4.04 -7.36
CA SER A 111 14.12 -3.61 -5.98
C SER A 111 14.78 -2.24 -5.91
N GLU A 112 14.11 -1.31 -5.27
CA GLU A 112 14.48 0.09 -5.17
C GLU A 112 14.70 0.49 -3.72
N LEU A 113 15.67 1.38 -3.49
CA LEU A 113 15.97 1.96 -2.19
C LEU A 113 15.27 3.31 -2.05
N ALA A 114 14.35 3.43 -1.11
CA ALA A 114 13.64 4.69 -0.84
C ALA A 114 14.59 5.80 -0.39
N ASN A 115 14.28 7.06 -0.81
CA ASN A 115 15.23 8.16 -0.66
C ASN A 115 15.52 8.58 0.78
N ASP A 116 14.53 8.57 1.68
CA ASP A 116 14.62 9.20 3.01
C ASP A 116 14.55 8.22 4.18
N ALA A 117 14.78 6.93 3.94
CA ALA A 117 14.46 5.87 4.88
C ALA A 117 15.70 5.19 5.50
N PHE A 118 16.82 5.90 5.63
CA PHE A 118 17.96 5.38 6.39
C PHE A 118 17.86 5.79 7.84
N ARG A 119 17.99 4.80 8.73
CA ARG A 119 18.14 5.00 10.17
C ARG A 119 19.31 4.18 10.67
N TYR A 120 19.98 4.68 11.70
CA TYR A 120 21.17 4.08 12.27
C TYR A 120 20.98 3.91 13.78
N GLY A 121 21.24 2.73 14.30
CA GLY A 121 21.16 2.44 15.72
C GLY A 121 21.49 0.99 16.01
N ASP A 122 21.87 0.71 17.24
CA ASP A 122 22.08 -0.64 17.76
C ASP A 122 20.70 -1.29 17.96
N VAL A 123 20.29 -2.13 16.99
CA VAL A 123 18.95 -2.77 16.99
C VAL A 123 18.98 -4.21 17.45
N ASP A 124 20.15 -4.86 17.47
CA ASP A 124 20.30 -6.24 17.93
C ASP A 124 20.94 -6.36 19.33
N GLY A 125 21.48 -5.27 19.86
CA GLY A 125 21.97 -5.17 21.23
C GLY A 125 23.43 -5.62 21.39
N ASP A 126 24.18 -5.71 20.31
CA ASP A 126 25.59 -6.13 20.34
C ASP A 126 26.57 -4.97 20.61
N GLY A 127 26.05 -3.72 20.64
CA GLY A 127 26.77 -2.49 20.90
C GLY A 127 27.38 -1.84 19.67
N ALA A 128 27.27 -2.42 18.50
CA ALA A 128 27.56 -1.78 17.22
C ALA A 128 26.31 -1.07 16.66
N VAL A 129 26.41 -0.46 15.49
CA VAL A 129 25.30 0.26 14.87
C VAL A 129 24.92 -0.44 13.60
N GLU A 130 23.65 -0.77 13.43
CA GLU A 130 23.07 -1.29 12.20
C GLU A 130 22.46 -0.18 11.35
N THR A 131 22.14 -0.53 10.12
CA THR A 131 21.48 0.32 9.15
C THR A 131 20.11 -0.22 8.80
N LEU A 132 19.05 0.55 9.10
CA LEU A 132 17.72 0.27 8.58
C LEU A 132 17.49 1.03 7.29
N ALA A 133 16.89 0.35 6.31
CA ALA A 133 16.47 0.95 5.06
C ALA A 133 15.08 0.46 4.64
N VAL A 134 14.29 1.33 4.00
CA VAL A 134 13.07 0.92 3.30
C VAL A 134 13.44 0.52 1.88
N VAL A 135 13.14 -0.72 1.55
CA VAL A 135 13.31 -1.28 0.21
C VAL A 135 11.92 -1.50 -0.38
N SER A 136 11.71 -1.09 -1.63
CA SER A 136 10.47 -1.29 -2.35
C SER A 136 10.68 -2.15 -3.60
N CYS A 137 9.63 -2.84 -4.03
CA CYS A 137 9.56 -3.48 -5.34
C CYS A 137 8.27 -3.02 -6.02
N ARG A 138 8.43 -2.35 -7.17
CA ARG A 138 7.31 -1.79 -7.92
C ARG A 138 6.63 -2.88 -8.75
N TYR A 139 5.29 -2.86 -8.73
CA TYR A 139 4.46 -3.66 -9.61
C TYR A 139 3.28 -2.80 -10.10
N ALA A 140 3.08 -2.74 -11.39
CA ALA A 140 2.13 -1.80 -12.00
C ALA A 140 2.34 -0.36 -11.45
N GLU A 141 1.29 0.29 -10.95
CA GLU A 141 1.35 1.64 -10.36
C GLU A 141 1.61 1.64 -8.84
N ALA A 142 1.64 0.48 -8.22
CA ALA A 142 1.90 0.31 -6.80
C ALA A 142 3.30 -0.25 -6.52
N SER A 143 3.70 -0.23 -5.26
CA SER A 143 4.94 -0.85 -4.80
C SER A 143 4.74 -1.53 -3.46
N ALA A 144 5.23 -2.76 -3.34
CA ALA A 144 5.43 -3.36 -2.02
C ALA A 144 6.65 -2.75 -1.35
N LYS A 145 6.59 -2.60 -0.03
CA LYS A 145 7.70 -2.07 0.78
C LYS A 145 8.07 -3.04 1.89
N GLN A 146 9.33 -3.07 2.25
CA GLN A 146 9.79 -3.72 3.47
C GLN A 146 10.86 -2.86 4.15
N VAL A 147 10.89 -2.89 5.49
CA VAL A 147 11.97 -2.33 6.29
C VAL A 147 12.95 -3.44 6.56
N VAL A 148 14.19 -3.25 6.11
CA VAL A 148 15.27 -4.23 6.22
C VAL A 148 16.39 -3.67 7.07
N ALA A 149 16.88 -4.46 8.02
CA ALA A 149 18.08 -4.19 8.78
C ALA A 149 19.29 -4.81 8.07
N PHE A 150 20.33 -4.03 7.89
CA PHE A 150 21.62 -4.43 7.34
C PHE A 150 22.72 -4.21 8.38
N ASP A 151 23.67 -5.10 8.37
CA ASP A 151 24.82 -5.08 9.27
C ASP A 151 26.10 -5.46 8.53
N ARG A 152 27.23 -5.52 9.24
CA ARG A 152 28.52 -6.05 8.76
C ARG A 152 28.88 -7.31 9.51
N ASN A 153 29.17 -8.36 8.75
CA ASN A 153 29.76 -9.56 9.35
C ASN A 153 31.21 -9.31 9.82
N PRO A 154 31.84 -10.23 10.56
CA PRO A 154 33.22 -10.08 11.03
C PRO A 154 34.26 -9.78 9.94
N ASP A 155 33.99 -10.15 8.69
CA ASP A 155 34.84 -9.84 7.53
C ASP A 155 34.59 -8.41 6.98
N GLY A 156 33.69 -7.62 7.59
CA GLY A 156 33.31 -6.28 7.18
C GLY A 156 32.39 -6.21 5.96
N ARG A 157 31.86 -7.36 5.48
CA ARG A 157 30.93 -7.43 4.36
C ARG A 157 29.53 -7.03 4.82
N ILE A 158 28.83 -6.27 3.97
CA ILE A 158 27.43 -5.94 4.20
C ILE A 158 26.58 -7.21 4.09
N VAL A 159 25.80 -7.48 5.11
CA VAL A 159 24.86 -8.60 5.21
C VAL A 159 23.48 -8.08 5.60
N THR A 160 22.46 -8.86 5.31
CA THR A 160 21.10 -8.60 5.77
C THR A 160 20.92 -9.26 7.13
N LEU A 161 20.72 -8.44 8.18
CA LEU A 161 20.38 -8.93 9.52
C LEU A 161 18.95 -9.54 9.50
N GLY A 162 17.98 -8.79 8.99
CA GLY A 162 16.62 -9.30 8.93
C GLY A 162 15.59 -8.28 8.45
N ARG A 163 14.34 -8.73 8.36
CA ARG A 163 13.18 -7.90 8.04
C ARG A 163 12.48 -7.45 9.31
N VAL A 164 12.27 -6.13 9.44
CA VAL A 164 11.44 -5.57 10.52
C VAL A 164 9.96 -5.75 10.18
N VAL A 165 9.54 -5.26 9.02
CA VAL A 165 8.15 -5.37 8.53
C VAL A 165 8.11 -5.42 7.00
N ARG A 166 6.98 -5.81 6.47
CA ARG A 166 6.68 -5.85 5.03
C ARG A 166 5.22 -5.53 4.78
N THR A 167 4.89 -4.81 3.70
CA THR A 167 3.51 -4.67 3.21
C THR A 167 2.90 -6.03 2.94
N GLY A 168 1.61 -6.18 3.25
CA GLY A 168 0.92 -7.46 3.28
C GLY A 168 0.93 -8.17 4.64
N ASP A 169 1.71 -7.69 5.62
CA ASP A 169 1.69 -8.17 7.01
C ASP A 169 0.60 -7.42 7.83
N GLY A 170 -0.61 -7.25 7.24
CA GLY A 170 -1.75 -6.55 7.86
C GLY A 170 -1.71 -5.02 7.74
N PHE A 171 -1.03 -4.52 6.71
CA PHE A 171 -1.01 -3.12 6.27
C PHE A 171 -0.50 -3.04 4.82
N ASP A 172 -0.76 -1.93 4.15
CA ASP A 172 -0.47 -1.77 2.72
C ASP A 172 0.65 -0.77 2.42
N ASP A 173 1.03 0.11 3.37
CA ASP A 173 2.12 1.04 3.17
C ASP A 173 3.01 1.23 4.42
N VAL A 174 4.27 1.59 4.19
CA VAL A 174 5.25 2.04 5.20
C VAL A 174 5.47 3.53 5.00
N LEU A 175 5.13 4.32 6.02
CA LEU A 175 5.19 5.78 5.97
C LEU A 175 6.45 6.35 6.62
N ALA A 176 6.89 5.76 7.74
CA ALA A 176 8.08 6.22 8.46
C ALA A 176 8.71 5.09 9.29
N VAL A 177 10.00 5.23 9.55
CA VAL A 177 10.79 4.30 10.39
C VAL A 177 11.65 5.12 11.32
N GLU A 178 11.66 4.77 12.60
CA GLU A 178 12.54 5.39 13.62
C GLU A 178 13.17 4.30 14.50
N ILE A 179 14.36 4.56 15.02
CA ILE A 179 15.04 3.70 15.99
C ILE A 179 15.05 4.41 17.32
N ASN A 180 14.53 3.78 18.36
CA ASN A 180 14.54 4.29 19.72
C ASN A 180 15.90 4.04 20.37
N ARG A 181 16.23 4.80 21.43
CA ARG A 181 17.49 4.66 22.20
C ARG A 181 17.72 3.27 22.79
N ASN A 182 16.67 2.47 22.94
CA ASN A 182 16.71 1.11 23.47
C ASN A 182 16.82 0.04 22.39
N GLY A 183 17.12 0.40 21.15
CA GLY A 183 17.24 -0.50 20.01
C GLY A 183 15.91 -0.95 19.40
N SER A 184 14.76 -0.57 19.97
CA SER A 184 13.48 -0.90 19.33
C SER A 184 13.22 -0.04 18.09
N VAL A 185 12.54 -0.61 17.11
CA VAL A 185 12.22 0.04 15.85
C VAL A 185 10.74 0.40 15.83
N GLU A 186 10.42 1.67 15.69
CA GLU A 186 9.05 2.14 15.44
C GLU A 186 8.81 2.29 13.95
N VAL A 187 7.71 1.72 13.47
CA VAL A 187 7.28 1.83 12.08
C VAL A 187 5.87 2.40 12.03
N ARG A 188 5.70 3.51 11.33
CA ARG A 188 4.40 4.05 11.00
C ARG A 188 3.92 3.42 9.71
N VAL A 189 2.79 2.73 9.78
CA VAL A 189 2.19 1.97 8.67
C VAL A 189 0.81 2.49 8.33
N ALA A 190 0.36 2.26 7.10
CA ALA A 190 -0.97 2.63 6.63
C ALA A 190 -1.74 1.43 6.08
N ASP A 191 -3.06 1.48 6.21
CA ASP A 191 -3.97 0.44 5.72
C ASP A 191 -4.28 0.52 4.22
N ILE A 192 -3.96 1.64 3.58
CA ILE A 192 -4.19 1.88 2.15
C ILE A 192 -2.98 2.63 1.59
N VAL A 193 -2.55 2.27 0.38
CA VAL A 193 -1.60 3.08 -0.40
C VAL A 193 -2.36 4.25 -1.01
N PRO A 194 -2.00 5.51 -0.71
CA PRO A 194 -2.66 6.68 -1.28
C PRO A 194 -2.24 6.88 -2.73
N CYS A 195 -2.84 6.12 -3.66
CA CYS A 195 -2.62 6.23 -5.10
C CYS A 195 -3.94 6.19 -5.87
N CYS A 196 -3.85 6.36 -7.17
CA CYS A 196 -4.89 6.00 -8.14
C CYS A 196 -6.26 6.66 -7.88
N GLY A 197 -6.27 7.88 -7.37
CA GLY A 197 -7.50 8.63 -7.07
C GLY A 197 -8.11 8.36 -5.69
N ILE A 198 -7.54 7.46 -4.90
CA ILE A 198 -7.99 7.22 -3.52
C ILE A 198 -7.76 8.48 -2.68
N PRO A 199 -8.80 9.03 -2.02
CA PRO A 199 -8.65 10.20 -1.19
C PRO A 199 -7.73 9.94 0.01
N THR A 200 -6.74 10.80 0.21
CA THR A 200 -5.74 10.66 1.29
C THR A 200 -6.35 10.66 2.70
N TYR A 201 -7.52 11.29 2.90
CA TYR A 201 -8.22 11.28 4.19
C TYR A 201 -8.79 9.90 4.58
N LEU A 202 -8.83 8.94 3.65
CA LEU A 202 -9.23 7.57 3.94
C LEU A 202 -8.10 6.75 4.54
N VAL A 203 -6.86 7.16 4.34
CA VAL A 203 -5.69 6.48 4.90
C VAL A 203 -5.74 6.52 6.42
N ARG A 204 -5.69 5.36 7.07
CA ARG A 204 -5.54 5.23 8.52
C ARG A 204 -4.11 4.82 8.82
N GLU A 205 -3.57 5.36 9.88
CA GLU A 205 -2.19 5.13 10.27
C GLU A 205 -2.13 4.43 11.63
N GLN A 206 -1.11 3.60 11.81
CA GLN A 206 -0.77 2.98 13.08
C GLN A 206 0.74 3.06 13.28
N VAL A 207 1.15 3.20 14.55
CA VAL A 207 2.54 3.02 14.97
C VAL A 207 2.68 1.64 15.58
N ARG A 208 3.65 0.85 15.08
CA ARG A 208 3.98 -0.48 15.55
C ARG A 208 5.44 -0.52 15.97
N THR A 209 5.75 -1.14 17.10
CA THR A 209 7.11 -1.24 17.61
C THR A 209 7.61 -2.67 17.51
N TYR A 210 8.83 -2.81 17.03
CA TYR A 210 9.49 -4.11 16.83
C TYR A 210 10.81 -4.16 17.59
N ARG A 211 11.22 -5.35 17.96
CA ARG A 211 12.50 -5.60 18.61
C ARG A 211 13.11 -6.89 18.07
N TRP A 212 14.42 -6.88 17.96
CA TRP A 212 15.19 -8.08 17.66
C TRP A 212 15.17 -9.04 18.86
N ASP A 213 14.94 -10.32 18.64
CA ASP A 213 14.88 -11.36 19.66
C ASP A 213 16.11 -12.30 19.68
N GLY A 214 17.10 -12.00 18.81
CA GLY A 214 18.29 -12.83 18.57
C GLY A 214 18.22 -13.59 17.26
N GLU A 215 17.05 -13.70 16.64
CA GLU A 215 16.85 -14.41 15.38
C GLU A 215 16.04 -13.59 14.36
N ARG A 216 15.08 -12.79 14.83
CA ARG A 216 14.16 -12.00 13.98
C ARG A 216 13.61 -10.79 14.74
N PHE A 217 13.02 -9.87 13.98
CA PHE A 217 12.23 -8.78 14.56
C PHE A 217 10.81 -9.26 14.86
N GLY A 218 10.41 -9.13 16.13
CA GLY A 218 9.05 -9.40 16.60
C GLY A 218 8.34 -8.11 17.01
N GLN A 219 7.03 -8.01 16.74
CA GLN A 219 6.23 -6.88 17.20
C GLN A 219 6.08 -6.94 18.72
N THR A 220 6.46 -5.85 19.43
CA THR A 220 6.41 -5.76 20.89
C THR A 220 5.36 -4.77 21.39
N ASN A 221 4.91 -3.83 20.55
CA ASN A 221 3.90 -2.86 20.92
C ASN A 221 3.12 -2.36 19.68
N GLY A 222 1.96 -1.76 19.92
CA GLY A 222 1.05 -1.23 18.91
C GLY A 222 0.03 -2.27 18.40
N PRO A 223 -0.96 -1.82 17.62
CA PRO A 223 -1.97 -2.70 17.04
C PRO A 223 -1.37 -3.66 16.00
N THR A 224 -1.87 -4.90 15.95
CA THR A 224 -1.40 -5.93 15.00
C THR A 224 -2.18 -5.93 13.68
N ALA A 225 -3.35 -5.28 13.65
CA ALA A 225 -4.20 -5.19 12.47
C ALA A 225 -5.02 -3.90 12.49
N PHE A 226 -5.40 -3.43 11.32
CA PHE A 226 -6.45 -2.43 11.18
C PHE A 226 -7.82 -3.09 11.36
N GLY A 227 -8.69 -2.49 12.19
CA GLY A 227 -10.09 -2.89 12.25
C GLY A 227 -10.82 -2.54 10.95
N LYS A 228 -12.04 -3.05 10.75
CA LYS A 228 -12.88 -2.67 9.61
C LYS A 228 -13.06 -1.15 9.55
N ASP A 229 -12.90 -0.57 8.37
CA ASP A 229 -13.17 0.84 8.15
C ASP A 229 -14.65 1.02 7.77
N PRO A 230 -15.46 1.76 8.56
CA PRO A 230 -16.87 1.99 8.25
C PRO A 230 -17.07 2.87 7.01
N ARG A 231 -16.01 3.45 6.47
CA ARG A 231 -16.03 4.30 5.27
C ARG A 231 -15.79 3.52 3.98
N LEU A 232 -15.59 2.19 4.05
CA LEU A 232 -15.29 1.34 2.90
C LEU A 232 -16.39 0.32 2.65
N THR A 233 -16.50 -0.12 1.40
CA THR A 233 -17.30 -1.28 0.99
C THR A 233 -16.58 -2.60 1.29
N ASP A 234 -17.28 -3.72 1.22
CA ASP A 234 -16.75 -5.10 1.22
C ASP A 234 -17.49 -5.85 0.12
N LEU A 235 -17.08 -5.60 -1.13
CA LEU A 235 -17.72 -6.18 -2.30
C LEU A 235 -17.24 -7.62 -2.48
N ARG A 236 -18.14 -8.48 -3.00
CA ARG A 236 -17.81 -9.85 -3.37
C ARG A 236 -18.42 -10.14 -4.72
N LEU A 237 -17.60 -10.58 -5.66
CA LEU A 237 -18.04 -10.91 -7.02
C LEU A 237 -18.16 -12.42 -7.17
N SER A 238 -19.33 -12.87 -7.68
CA SER A 238 -19.50 -14.19 -8.24
C SER A 238 -20.07 -14.11 -9.65
N MET A 239 -19.83 -15.13 -10.46
CA MET A 239 -20.22 -15.16 -11.87
C MET A 239 -20.75 -16.51 -12.27
N SER A 240 -21.75 -16.50 -13.17
CA SER A 240 -22.14 -17.64 -13.99
C SER A 240 -22.23 -17.19 -15.44
N HIS A 241 -22.06 -18.12 -16.37
CA HIS A 241 -22.25 -17.85 -17.80
C HIS A 241 -22.92 -19.01 -18.52
N GLU A 242 -23.61 -18.69 -19.61
CA GLU A 242 -24.19 -19.61 -20.54
C GLU A 242 -23.78 -19.22 -21.95
N LEU A 243 -23.43 -20.20 -22.77
CA LEU A 243 -23.03 -20.00 -24.15
C LEU A 243 -23.90 -20.87 -25.07
N VAL A 244 -24.66 -20.22 -25.95
CA VAL A 244 -25.66 -20.87 -26.84
C VAL A 244 -25.33 -20.53 -28.29
N ASP A 245 -25.45 -21.51 -29.16
CA ASP A 245 -25.29 -21.32 -30.61
C ASP A 245 -26.44 -20.45 -31.17
N VAL A 246 -26.11 -19.52 -32.06
CA VAL A 246 -27.08 -18.66 -32.71
C VAL A 246 -27.63 -19.39 -33.96
N PRO A 247 -28.93 -19.68 -34.05
CA PRO A 247 -29.50 -20.35 -35.21
C PRO A 247 -29.18 -19.59 -36.50
N GLY A 248 -28.66 -20.29 -37.49
CA GLY A 248 -28.33 -19.71 -38.81
C GLY A 248 -27.03 -18.86 -38.85
N ALA A 249 -26.22 -18.87 -37.78
CA ALA A 249 -24.97 -18.17 -37.74
C ALA A 249 -23.83 -19.13 -37.33
N ASP A 250 -23.21 -19.79 -38.31
CA ASP A 250 -22.17 -20.82 -38.09
C ASP A 250 -20.93 -20.37 -37.34
N THR A 251 -20.73 -19.07 -37.13
CA THR A 251 -19.52 -18.46 -36.50
C THR A 251 -19.82 -17.58 -35.32
N ARG A 252 -21.07 -17.52 -34.83
CA ARG A 252 -21.44 -16.66 -33.69
C ARG A 252 -22.20 -17.45 -32.63
N ARG A 253 -21.85 -17.18 -31.38
CA ARG A 253 -22.50 -17.74 -30.20
C ARG A 253 -23.00 -16.61 -29.30
N LYS A 254 -24.09 -16.82 -28.62
CA LYS A 254 -24.62 -15.89 -27.63
C LYS A 254 -24.07 -16.26 -26.25
N LEU A 255 -23.25 -15.42 -25.71
CA LEU A 255 -22.74 -15.50 -24.33
C LEU A 255 -23.64 -14.65 -23.43
N THR A 256 -24.26 -15.28 -22.44
CA THR A 256 -24.98 -14.60 -21.37
C THR A 256 -24.13 -14.73 -20.10
N THR A 257 -23.61 -13.62 -19.58
CA THR A 257 -22.84 -13.58 -18.32
C THR A 257 -23.69 -12.91 -17.25
N VAL A 258 -23.82 -13.56 -16.10
CA VAL A 258 -24.50 -13.02 -14.92
C VAL A 258 -23.50 -12.85 -13.80
N PHE A 259 -23.28 -11.61 -13.41
CA PHE A 259 -22.52 -11.25 -12.23
C PHE A 259 -23.45 -11.05 -11.04
N THR A 260 -23.11 -11.62 -9.90
CA THR A 260 -23.75 -11.31 -8.62
C THR A 260 -22.74 -10.61 -7.75
N VAL A 261 -23.03 -9.36 -7.41
CA VAL A 261 -22.22 -8.53 -6.52
C VAL A 261 -22.93 -8.45 -5.17
N THR A 262 -22.25 -8.83 -4.11
CA THR A 262 -22.71 -8.68 -2.72
C THR A 262 -21.87 -7.63 -2.04
N ASN A 263 -22.49 -6.63 -1.42
CA ASN A 263 -21.81 -5.66 -0.58
C ASN A 263 -21.99 -6.06 0.90
N ALA A 264 -21.00 -6.73 1.47
CA ALA A 264 -20.98 -7.15 2.88
C ALA A 264 -20.42 -6.05 3.81
N GLY A 265 -20.06 -4.89 3.25
CA GLY A 265 -19.51 -3.75 3.97
C GLY A 265 -20.58 -2.86 4.60
N PRO A 266 -20.16 -1.92 5.45
CA PRO A 266 -21.06 -0.98 6.12
C PRO A 266 -21.48 0.20 5.25
N LEU A 267 -20.79 0.47 4.12
CA LEU A 267 -21.02 1.60 3.25
C LEU A 267 -21.78 1.19 1.99
N ASP A 268 -22.78 1.97 1.59
CA ASP A 268 -23.44 1.81 0.30
C ASP A 268 -22.46 2.06 -0.85
N ALA A 269 -22.51 1.24 -1.88
CA ALA A 269 -21.83 1.49 -3.15
C ALA A 269 -22.83 2.16 -4.10
N PRO A 270 -22.74 3.49 -4.36
CA PRO A 270 -23.67 4.17 -5.26
C PRO A 270 -23.60 3.66 -6.70
N GLN A 271 -22.41 3.34 -7.17
CA GLN A 271 -22.14 2.89 -8.52
C GLN A 271 -21.19 1.69 -8.54
N MET A 272 -21.40 0.80 -9.50
CA MET A 272 -20.54 -0.36 -9.76
C MET A 272 -19.88 -0.23 -11.11
N ALA A 273 -18.55 -0.21 -11.11
CA ALA A 273 -17.73 -0.26 -12.32
C ALA A 273 -17.33 -1.71 -12.63
N PHE A 274 -17.65 -2.17 -13.82
CA PHE A 274 -17.25 -3.47 -14.31
C PHE A 274 -16.08 -3.36 -15.26
N GLN A 275 -15.01 -4.11 -14.96
CA GLN A 275 -13.77 -4.13 -15.73
C GLN A 275 -13.67 -5.40 -16.59
N SER A 276 -13.12 -5.24 -17.80
CA SER A 276 -12.76 -6.35 -18.69
C SER A 276 -13.92 -7.25 -19.11
N ILE A 277 -15.16 -6.74 -19.08
CA ILE A 277 -16.36 -7.52 -19.44
C ILE A 277 -16.69 -7.50 -20.95
N ASP A 278 -16.03 -6.67 -21.74
CA ASP A 278 -16.17 -6.63 -23.20
C ASP A 278 -15.39 -7.78 -23.85
N VAL A 279 -16.10 -8.87 -24.14
CA VAL A 279 -15.52 -10.07 -24.79
C VAL A 279 -16.10 -10.34 -26.17
N GLY A 280 -17.06 -9.54 -26.60
CA GLY A 280 -17.76 -9.65 -27.90
C GLY A 280 -18.66 -8.46 -28.19
N GLU A 281 -19.47 -8.56 -29.26
CA GLU A 281 -20.44 -7.53 -29.63
C GLU A 281 -21.57 -7.47 -28.61
N ARG A 282 -21.89 -6.30 -28.06
CA ARG A 282 -22.95 -6.08 -27.07
C ARG A 282 -24.33 -6.39 -27.70
N ALA A 283 -25.10 -7.31 -27.11
CA ALA A 283 -26.34 -7.82 -27.68
C ALA A 283 -27.55 -7.73 -26.73
N GLY A 284 -27.40 -7.23 -25.51
CA GLY A 284 -28.52 -7.07 -24.59
C GLY A 284 -28.14 -7.15 -23.11
N GLY A 285 -29.16 -7.27 -22.26
CA GLY A 285 -28.96 -7.21 -20.81
C GLY A 285 -28.72 -5.79 -20.30
N ASP A 286 -27.88 -5.65 -19.30
CA ASP A 286 -27.63 -4.35 -18.63
C ASP A 286 -26.73 -3.40 -19.43
N TRP A 287 -26.21 -3.79 -20.60
CA TRP A 287 -25.46 -2.90 -21.49
C TRP A 287 -26.20 -1.60 -21.82
N SER A 288 -27.53 -1.66 -21.96
CA SER A 288 -28.35 -0.47 -22.24
C SER A 288 -28.43 0.52 -21.09
N LYS A 289 -27.99 0.11 -19.89
CA LYS A 289 -27.97 0.92 -18.66
C LYS A 289 -26.57 1.42 -18.32
N CYS A 290 -25.54 0.95 -19.05
CA CYS A 290 -24.18 1.44 -18.87
C CYS A 290 -24.12 2.93 -19.20
N ASP A 291 -23.49 3.71 -18.34
CA ASP A 291 -23.19 5.10 -18.67
C ASP A 291 -22.27 5.14 -19.90
N PRO A 292 -22.69 5.79 -21.00
CA PRO A 292 -21.87 5.89 -22.21
C PRO A 292 -20.70 6.87 -22.06
N ASN A 293 -20.71 7.75 -21.06
CA ASN A 293 -19.71 8.77 -20.79
C ASN A 293 -19.32 8.78 -19.31
N PRO A 294 -18.69 7.73 -18.80
CA PRO A 294 -18.10 7.84 -17.48
C PRO A 294 -17.10 9.01 -17.49
N ALA A 295 -17.04 9.76 -16.38
CA ALA A 295 -16.14 10.90 -16.26
C ALA A 295 -14.71 10.56 -16.76
N PRO A 296 -13.96 11.50 -17.36
CA PRO A 296 -12.65 11.23 -17.93
C PRO A 296 -11.70 10.76 -16.84
N GLN A 297 -11.49 9.47 -16.78
CA GLN A 297 -10.60 8.79 -15.84
C GLN A 297 -9.48 8.10 -16.59
N GLN A 298 -8.38 7.88 -15.92
CA GLN A 298 -7.22 7.20 -16.47
C GLN A 298 -7.55 5.76 -16.89
N TYR A 299 -8.52 5.12 -16.19
CA TYR A 299 -9.07 3.82 -16.51
C TYR A 299 -10.58 3.97 -16.69
N VAL A 300 -11.02 3.74 -17.91
CA VAL A 300 -12.46 3.75 -18.23
C VAL A 300 -13.02 2.35 -18.00
N PRO A 301 -13.97 2.15 -17.07
CA PRO A 301 -14.62 0.87 -16.91
C PRO A 301 -15.38 0.47 -18.18
N SER A 302 -15.50 -0.82 -18.44
CA SER A 302 -16.32 -1.32 -19.56
C SER A 302 -17.79 -0.93 -19.41
N CYS A 303 -18.26 -0.81 -18.18
CA CYS A 303 -19.64 -0.45 -17.85
C CYS A 303 -19.74 0.11 -16.44
N LEU A 304 -20.42 1.25 -16.28
CA LEU A 304 -20.78 1.82 -14.99
C LEU A 304 -22.30 1.68 -14.80
N LEU A 305 -22.71 1.06 -13.69
CA LEU A 305 -24.10 0.71 -13.38
C LEU A 305 -24.51 1.18 -11.98
N PRO A 306 -25.82 1.29 -11.70
CA PRO A 306 -26.30 1.53 -10.33
C PRO A 306 -25.74 0.50 -9.36
N GLY A 307 -25.32 0.99 -8.18
CA GLY A 307 -24.57 0.24 -7.20
C GLY A 307 -25.38 -0.73 -6.33
N VAL A 308 -24.77 -1.16 -5.23
CA VAL A 308 -25.32 -2.13 -4.28
C VAL A 308 -25.31 -1.54 -2.88
N PRO A 309 -26.46 -1.38 -2.20
CA PRO A 309 -26.52 -0.94 -0.82
C PRO A 309 -25.76 -1.87 0.13
N ALA A 310 -25.40 -1.35 1.30
CA ALA A 310 -24.77 -2.11 2.39
C ALA A 310 -25.64 -3.32 2.80
N GLY A 311 -25.06 -4.48 2.91
CA GLY A 311 -25.73 -5.74 3.26
C GLY A 311 -26.56 -6.37 2.15
N GLU A 312 -26.63 -5.78 0.96
CA GLU A 312 -27.44 -6.29 -0.14
C GLU A 312 -26.62 -6.99 -1.22
N SER A 313 -27.33 -7.65 -2.13
CA SER A 313 -26.78 -8.26 -3.33
C SER A 313 -27.58 -7.83 -4.55
N ARG A 314 -26.89 -7.63 -5.68
CA ARG A 314 -27.51 -7.32 -6.97
C ARG A 314 -26.95 -8.18 -8.09
N ARG A 315 -27.81 -8.54 -9.03
CA ARG A 315 -27.43 -9.28 -10.23
C ARG A 315 -27.36 -8.32 -11.42
N TYR A 316 -26.33 -8.51 -12.24
CA TYR A 316 -26.11 -7.77 -13.48
C TYR A 316 -25.93 -8.78 -14.60
N THR A 317 -26.64 -8.58 -15.70
CA THR A 317 -26.65 -9.52 -16.82
C THR A 317 -26.12 -8.84 -18.07
N PHE A 318 -25.13 -9.46 -18.71
CA PHE A 318 -24.55 -8.97 -19.96
C PHE A 318 -24.70 -10.04 -21.03
N VAL A 319 -25.29 -9.66 -22.17
CA VAL A 319 -25.46 -10.53 -23.33
C VAL A 319 -24.57 -10.04 -24.46
N GLN A 320 -23.74 -10.93 -25.01
CA GLN A 320 -22.80 -10.61 -26.07
C GLN A 320 -22.84 -11.67 -27.18
N LEU A 321 -22.60 -11.25 -28.43
CA LEU A 321 -22.30 -12.16 -29.51
C LEU A 321 -20.78 -12.31 -29.61
N VAL A 322 -20.32 -13.52 -29.42
CA VAL A 322 -18.88 -13.84 -29.44
C VAL A 322 -18.57 -14.69 -30.66
N PRO A 323 -17.40 -14.53 -31.30
CA PRO A 323 -16.94 -15.47 -32.31
C PRO A 323 -16.67 -16.81 -31.64
N GLY A 324 -16.99 -17.91 -32.29
CA GLY A 324 -16.67 -19.21 -31.73
C GLY A 324 -17.15 -20.35 -32.63
N LYS A 325 -16.25 -21.33 -32.78
CA LYS A 325 -16.65 -22.66 -33.28
C LYS A 325 -16.94 -23.54 -32.06
N PRO A 326 -17.89 -24.48 -32.14
CA PRO A 326 -18.02 -25.51 -31.12
C PRO A 326 -16.66 -26.22 -30.86
N GLY A 327 -16.25 -26.29 -29.63
CA GLY A 327 -14.96 -26.92 -29.24
C GLY A 327 -13.72 -26.02 -29.23
N ALA A 328 -13.86 -24.69 -29.30
CA ALA A 328 -12.80 -23.77 -29.07
C ALA A 328 -12.24 -23.91 -27.62
N ASP A 329 -10.94 -23.76 -27.45
CA ASP A 329 -10.32 -23.81 -26.15
C ASP A 329 -10.86 -22.69 -25.24
N ALA A 330 -11.09 -23.05 -23.97
CA ALA A 330 -11.55 -22.07 -22.99
C ALA A 330 -10.38 -21.16 -22.57
N HIS A 331 -10.55 -19.86 -22.74
CA HIS A 331 -9.60 -18.87 -22.23
C HIS A 331 -10.02 -18.44 -20.82
N ILE A 332 -9.05 -18.49 -19.88
CA ILE A 332 -9.27 -17.97 -18.52
C ILE A 332 -9.33 -16.45 -18.60
N ARG A 333 -10.47 -15.88 -18.25
CA ARG A 333 -10.68 -14.43 -18.12
C ARG A 333 -10.79 -14.03 -16.66
N THR A 334 -10.25 -12.87 -16.33
CA THR A 334 -10.44 -12.25 -15.01
C THR A 334 -11.41 -11.09 -15.19
N PHE A 335 -12.47 -11.11 -14.39
CA PHE A 335 -13.47 -10.04 -14.31
C PHE A 335 -13.36 -9.39 -12.95
N GLU A 336 -13.58 -8.10 -12.90
CA GLU A 336 -13.42 -7.29 -11.69
C GLU A 336 -14.56 -6.29 -11.58
N VAL A 337 -14.96 -6.03 -10.33
CA VAL A 337 -15.86 -4.92 -9.99
C VAL A 337 -15.20 -4.00 -9.01
N GLU A 338 -15.49 -2.72 -9.16
CA GLU A 338 -15.02 -1.67 -8.27
C GLU A 338 -16.19 -0.81 -7.83
N HIS A 339 -16.11 -0.28 -6.61
CA HIS A 339 -17.01 0.76 -6.15
C HIS A 339 -16.57 2.11 -6.74
N TYR A 340 -17.55 2.86 -7.26
CA TYR A 340 -17.37 4.26 -7.63
C TYR A 340 -18.32 5.12 -6.80
N ASP A 341 -17.83 6.26 -6.31
CA ASP A 341 -18.67 7.21 -5.57
C ASP A 341 -19.63 7.97 -6.50
N ALA A 342 -20.48 8.81 -5.94
CA ALA A 342 -21.45 9.61 -6.70
C ALA A 342 -20.81 10.66 -7.63
N GLN A 343 -19.49 10.85 -7.56
CA GLN A 343 -18.71 11.73 -8.43
C GLN A 343 -17.85 10.95 -9.43
N ASP A 344 -18.20 9.69 -9.67
CA ASP A 344 -17.51 8.76 -10.58
C ASP A 344 -16.01 8.56 -10.26
N ARG A 345 -15.65 8.61 -8.98
CA ARG A 345 -14.28 8.34 -8.53
C ARG A 345 -14.18 6.92 -7.95
N PRO A 346 -13.10 6.19 -8.25
CA PRO A 346 -12.86 4.89 -7.63
C PRO A 346 -12.79 5.02 -6.10
N TRP A 347 -13.41 4.10 -5.40
CA TRP A 347 -13.47 4.06 -3.96
C TRP A 347 -12.89 2.75 -3.44
N PRO A 348 -12.07 2.78 -2.39
CA PRO A 348 -11.40 1.58 -1.90
C PRO A 348 -12.39 0.61 -1.26
N ASP A 349 -12.00 -0.65 -1.29
CA ASP A 349 -12.74 -1.79 -0.74
C ASP A 349 -11.95 -2.46 0.39
N LEU A 350 -12.64 -3.08 1.37
CA LEU A 350 -12.00 -3.75 2.51
C LEU A 350 -11.21 -4.99 2.10
N LYS A 351 -11.61 -5.64 0.99
CA LYS A 351 -10.98 -6.87 0.48
C LYS A 351 -10.97 -6.90 -1.05
N PRO A 352 -10.13 -6.10 -1.70
CA PRO A 352 -10.13 -6.02 -3.17
C PRO A 352 -9.92 -7.35 -3.89
N ALA A 353 -9.42 -8.38 -3.19
CA ALA A 353 -9.15 -9.68 -3.78
C ALA A 353 -10.42 -10.48 -4.12
N ASP A 354 -11.53 -10.29 -3.37
CA ASP A 354 -12.81 -10.98 -3.63
C ASP A 354 -13.75 -10.19 -4.55
N ASN A 355 -13.30 -9.01 -5.02
CA ASN A 355 -13.93 -8.26 -6.12
C ASN A 355 -13.62 -8.83 -7.51
N ARG A 356 -12.86 -9.92 -7.57
CA ARG A 356 -12.38 -10.54 -8.80
C ARG A 356 -12.84 -11.98 -8.91
N VAL A 357 -13.19 -12.37 -10.12
CA VAL A 357 -13.50 -13.77 -10.46
C VAL A 357 -12.76 -14.19 -11.72
N ARG A 358 -12.17 -15.38 -11.68
CA ARG A 358 -11.55 -16.01 -12.86
C ARG A 358 -12.45 -17.11 -13.38
N SER A 359 -12.77 -17.07 -14.67
CA SER A 359 -13.65 -18.06 -15.29
C SER A 359 -13.13 -18.48 -16.65
N PRO A 360 -13.17 -19.79 -16.97
CA PRO A 360 -12.93 -20.25 -18.32
C PRO A 360 -14.14 -19.90 -19.20
N ILE A 361 -13.94 -19.10 -20.23
CA ILE A 361 -14.95 -18.81 -21.25
C ILE A 361 -14.44 -19.40 -22.57
N PRO A 362 -15.17 -20.34 -23.18
CA PRO A 362 -14.83 -20.90 -24.47
C PRO A 362 -15.18 -19.87 -25.57
N LEU A 363 -14.18 -19.15 -26.05
CA LEU A 363 -14.31 -18.11 -27.09
C LEU A 363 -13.63 -18.55 -28.37
#